data_c21d1d4ec944a387eaca9fffd4b64b40
#
_entry.id   c21d1d4ec944a387eaca9fffd4b64b40
#
_cell.length_a   1.000
_cell.length_b   1.000
_cell.length_c   1.000
_cell.angle_alpha   90.00
_cell.angle_beta   90.00
_cell.angle_gamma   90.00
#
_symmetry.space_group_name_H-M   'P 1'
#
loop_
_entity.id
_entity.type
_entity.pdbx_description
1 polymer ?
#
loop_
_entity_poly.entity_id
_entity_poly.type
_entity_poly.pdbx_seq_one_letter_code
_entity_poly.pdbx_strand_id
1 'polypeptide(L)'
;PASASGSGGFSDISDSTVADAAEMLRLLGVVDGTGGGAFNPGGTLSRAEFCKMTVEIMGRGAEEPAQRNRTIFTDVGPTYWARGYVNLASSITIGGTAGENGGTTGGTRLIMGVGDGTFRPNQAITYGEAVTILMRVLGYGSADVATGSNWYDGYVAVAQSSGLADGLSLGGAATLTRGQAAILFYNLLFTEPKDSDQVY
;
A
#
# COMPACT_ATOMS: atom_id res chain seq x y z
N PRO A 1 9.86 11.14 39.04
CA PRO A 1 9.83 10.44 37.77
C PRO A 1 9.69 11.48 36.65
N ALA A 2 10.74 11.61 35.87
CA ALA A 2 10.78 12.51 34.75
C ALA A 2 9.84 11.97 33.67
N SER A 3 8.82 12.74 33.35
CA SER A 3 8.06 12.57 32.11
C SER A 3 9.00 12.81 30.96
N ALA A 4 9.34 11.78 30.22
CA ALA A 4 9.99 11.93 28.94
C ALA A 4 8.98 12.62 28.02
N SER A 5 9.15 13.92 27.81
CA SER A 5 8.56 14.67 26.71
C SER A 5 9.24 14.19 25.42
N GLY A 6 8.83 13.06 24.92
CA GLY A 6 9.18 12.54 23.60
C GLY A 6 8.43 13.35 22.56
N SER A 7 9.13 14.30 22.06
CA SER A 7 8.84 15.17 20.93
C SER A 7 8.49 14.39 19.67
N GLY A 8 7.42 14.78 18.98
CA GLY A 8 7.29 14.61 17.55
C GLY A 8 6.24 13.62 17.04
N GLY A 9 5.53 12.92 17.92
CA GLY A 9 4.40 12.07 17.50
C GLY A 9 3.16 12.88 17.12
N PHE A 10 2.24 12.25 16.40
CA PHE A 10 0.96 12.87 16.04
C PHE A 10 0.08 13.06 17.29
N SER A 11 -0.53 14.24 17.43
CA SER A 11 -1.24 14.65 18.64
C SER A 11 -2.66 14.09 18.76
N ASP A 12 -3.21 13.53 17.70
CA ASP A 12 -4.60 13.08 17.57
C ASP A 12 -4.77 11.56 17.57
N ILE A 13 -3.71 10.81 17.92
CA ILE A 13 -3.76 9.36 18.02
C ILE A 13 -3.83 8.95 19.50
N SER A 14 -4.88 8.23 19.89
CA SER A 14 -5.05 7.68 21.23
C SER A 14 -4.70 6.18 21.33
N ASP A 15 -4.74 5.46 20.22
CA ASP A 15 -4.37 4.05 20.15
C ASP A 15 -2.86 3.91 19.99
N SER A 16 -2.20 3.20 20.91
CA SER A 16 -0.74 3.06 20.90
C SER A 16 -0.21 2.29 19.70
N THR A 17 -0.94 1.29 19.22
CA THR A 17 -0.53 0.51 18.03
C THR A 17 -0.55 1.39 16.79
N VAL A 18 -1.60 2.21 16.64
CA VAL A 18 -1.67 3.19 15.54
C VAL A 18 -0.60 4.26 15.69
N ALA A 19 -0.30 4.71 16.93
CA ALA A 19 0.73 5.72 17.18
C ALA A 19 2.13 5.22 16.77
N ASP A 20 2.50 4.01 17.18
CA ASP A 20 3.77 3.39 16.84
C ASP A 20 3.90 3.18 15.33
N ALA A 21 2.83 2.69 14.69
CA ALA A 21 2.79 2.51 13.24
C ALA A 21 2.92 3.84 12.48
N ALA A 22 2.16 4.86 12.87
CA ALA A 22 2.19 6.16 12.20
C ALA A 22 3.55 6.87 12.39
N GLU A 23 4.16 6.76 13.57
CA GLU A 23 5.48 7.33 13.83
C GLU A 23 6.57 6.62 13.03
N MET A 24 6.54 5.28 12.94
CA MET A 24 7.46 4.54 12.10
C MET A 24 7.37 4.99 10.63
N LEU A 25 6.16 5.08 10.09
CA LEU A 25 5.95 5.53 8.71
C LEU A 25 6.39 6.98 8.49
N ARG A 26 6.25 7.86 9.49
CA ARG A 26 6.75 9.23 9.46
C ARG A 26 8.28 9.25 9.39
N LEU A 27 8.96 8.46 10.21
CA LEU A 27 10.43 8.35 10.23
C LEU A 27 10.98 7.80 8.91
N LEU A 28 10.24 6.91 8.25
CA LEU A 28 10.57 6.36 6.93
C LEU A 28 10.20 7.30 5.77
N GLY A 29 9.58 8.45 6.04
CA GLY A 29 9.16 9.40 5.01
C GLY A 29 7.95 8.94 4.18
N VAL A 30 7.21 7.93 4.65
CA VAL A 30 6.03 7.39 3.95
C VAL A 30 4.81 8.28 4.14
N VAL A 31 4.69 8.91 5.32
CA VAL A 31 3.60 9.82 5.68
C VAL A 31 4.12 11.11 6.30
N ASP A 32 3.44 12.23 6.00
CA ASP A 32 3.78 13.56 6.51
C ASP A 32 2.73 14.11 7.52
N GLY A 33 1.65 13.38 7.78
CA GLY A 33 0.50 13.87 8.53
C GLY A 33 -0.42 14.80 7.69
N THR A 34 -1.46 15.32 8.32
CA THR A 34 -2.47 16.17 7.66
C THR A 34 -2.28 17.66 7.96
N GLY A 35 -1.19 18.01 8.63
CA GLY A 35 -0.87 19.36 9.08
C GLY A 35 -1.15 19.58 10.59
N GLY A 36 -0.51 20.59 11.18
CA GLY A 36 -0.68 20.92 12.59
C GLY A 36 -0.29 19.83 13.58
N GLY A 37 0.50 18.83 13.18
CA GLY A 37 0.84 17.68 14.03
C GLY A 37 -0.25 16.61 14.12
N ALA A 38 -1.23 16.61 13.23
CA ALA A 38 -2.31 15.64 13.18
C ALA A 38 -2.04 14.55 12.13
N PHE A 39 -2.47 13.32 12.42
CA PHE A 39 -2.45 12.17 11.50
C PHE A 39 -3.81 11.89 10.88
N ASN A 40 -4.88 12.19 11.61
CA ASN A 40 -6.26 11.86 11.28
C ASN A 40 -6.51 10.34 11.13
N PRO A 41 -6.29 9.55 12.20
CA PRO A 41 -6.34 8.08 12.13
C PRO A 41 -7.70 7.53 11.71
N GLY A 42 -8.80 8.25 12.01
CA GLY A 42 -10.17 7.88 11.61
C GLY A 42 -10.55 8.32 10.19
N GLY A 43 -9.74 9.13 9.54
CA GLY A 43 -10.00 9.58 8.17
C GLY A 43 -9.87 8.45 7.16
N THR A 44 -10.61 8.54 6.06
CA THR A 44 -10.48 7.60 4.94
C THR A 44 -9.22 7.88 4.14
N LEU A 45 -8.69 6.85 3.50
CA LEU A 45 -7.54 6.92 2.61
C LEU A 45 -7.99 6.67 1.17
N SER A 46 -7.60 7.53 0.25
CA SER A 46 -7.87 7.31 -1.17
C SER A 46 -6.94 6.28 -1.79
N ARG A 47 -7.35 5.69 -2.91
CA ARG A 47 -6.52 4.76 -3.69
C ARG A 47 -5.20 5.40 -4.13
N ALA A 48 -5.22 6.69 -4.47
CA ALA A 48 -4.00 7.43 -4.85
C ALA A 48 -3.04 7.65 -3.68
N GLU A 49 -3.56 7.99 -2.49
CA GLU A 49 -2.74 8.14 -1.29
C GLU A 49 -2.11 6.80 -0.88
N PHE A 50 -2.87 5.71 -0.90
CA PHE A 50 -2.36 4.37 -0.62
C PHE A 50 -1.29 3.96 -1.65
N CYS A 51 -1.50 4.29 -2.94
CA CYS A 51 -0.52 4.06 -4.00
C CYS A 51 0.80 4.80 -3.74
N LYS A 52 0.73 6.10 -3.33
CA LYS A 52 1.92 6.86 -2.93
C LYS A 52 2.64 6.15 -1.77
N MET A 53 1.92 5.83 -0.69
CA MET A 53 2.51 5.15 0.46
C MET A 53 3.19 3.84 0.08
N THR A 54 2.58 3.05 -0.83
CA THR A 54 3.16 1.80 -1.33
C THR A 54 4.48 2.04 -2.07
N VAL A 55 4.54 3.04 -2.94
CA VAL A 55 5.77 3.37 -3.69
C VAL A 55 6.87 3.88 -2.74
N GLU A 56 6.50 4.70 -1.76
CA GLU A 56 7.46 5.23 -0.78
C GLU A 56 8.03 4.12 0.12
N ILE A 57 7.20 3.22 0.66
CA ILE A 57 7.68 2.12 1.50
C ILE A 57 8.59 1.16 0.72
N MET A 58 8.39 1.01 -0.59
CA MET A 58 9.27 0.24 -1.48
C MET A 58 10.61 0.96 -1.76
N GLY A 59 10.83 2.17 -1.25
CA GLY A 59 12.02 2.97 -1.52
C GLY A 59 12.12 3.50 -2.95
N ARG A 60 11.02 3.52 -3.69
CA ARG A 60 10.99 3.87 -5.12
C ARG A 60 10.44 5.26 -5.41
N GLY A 61 10.20 6.09 -4.41
CA GLY A 61 9.65 7.45 -4.57
C GLY A 61 10.45 8.33 -5.53
N ALA A 62 11.78 8.18 -5.55
CA ALA A 62 12.66 8.93 -6.45
C ALA A 62 12.42 8.64 -7.96
N GLU A 63 11.76 7.54 -8.31
CA GLU A 63 11.44 7.19 -9.71
C GLU A 63 10.15 7.88 -10.21
N GLU A 64 9.33 8.40 -9.28
CA GLU A 64 8.01 8.98 -9.59
C GLU A 64 8.06 10.08 -10.66
N PRO A 65 8.97 11.08 -10.62
CA PRO A 65 8.96 12.18 -11.59
C PRO A 65 9.12 11.72 -13.04
N ALA A 66 9.89 10.67 -13.28
CA ALA A 66 10.11 10.12 -14.62
C ALA A 66 8.85 9.46 -15.22
N GLN A 67 7.87 9.11 -14.37
CA GLN A 67 6.63 8.45 -14.81
C GLN A 67 5.49 9.43 -15.12
N ARG A 68 5.63 10.72 -14.82
CA ARG A 68 4.56 11.73 -15.01
C ARG A 68 4.12 11.94 -16.46
N ASN A 69 4.99 11.68 -17.41
CA ASN A 69 4.71 11.89 -18.83
C ASN A 69 3.92 10.75 -19.50
N ARG A 70 3.64 9.66 -18.79
CA ARG A 70 2.89 8.52 -19.32
C ARG A 70 1.39 8.71 -19.03
N THR A 71 0.53 8.23 -19.93
CA THR A 71 -0.91 8.13 -19.71
C THR A 71 -1.29 6.66 -19.68
N ILE A 72 -1.61 6.14 -18.49
CA ILE A 72 -2.04 4.76 -18.29
C ILE A 72 -3.55 4.72 -18.03
N PHE A 73 -4.07 5.64 -17.23
CA PHE A 73 -5.49 5.72 -16.87
C PHE A 73 -6.09 7.04 -17.31
N THR A 74 -7.32 7.00 -17.83
CA THR A 74 -8.01 8.16 -18.40
C THR A 74 -8.40 9.22 -17.37
N ASP A 75 -8.61 8.81 -16.12
CA ASP A 75 -8.99 9.65 -14.99
C ASP A 75 -7.80 10.15 -14.13
N VAL A 76 -6.56 9.82 -14.54
CA VAL A 76 -5.33 10.33 -13.92
C VAL A 76 -4.67 11.32 -14.86
N GLY A 77 -5.20 12.56 -14.87
CA GLY A 77 -4.80 13.62 -15.77
C GLY A 77 -3.35 14.10 -15.62
N PRO A 78 -2.81 14.89 -16.56
CA PRO A 78 -1.38 15.28 -16.58
C PRO A 78 -0.97 16.14 -15.36
N THR A 79 -1.89 16.85 -14.75
CA THR A 79 -1.65 17.69 -13.57
C THR A 79 -2.05 17.02 -12.25
N TYR A 80 -2.51 15.76 -12.30
CA TYR A 80 -2.91 15.06 -11.08
C TYR A 80 -1.67 14.76 -10.21
N TRP A 81 -1.71 15.14 -8.96
CA TRP A 81 -0.57 15.11 -8.04
C TRP A 81 0.07 13.72 -7.90
N ALA A 82 -0.71 12.65 -7.91
CA ALA A 82 -0.22 11.27 -7.76
C ALA A 82 0.05 10.56 -9.10
N ARG A 83 0.00 11.27 -10.23
CA ARG A 83 0.14 10.65 -11.55
C ARG A 83 1.38 9.78 -11.70
N GLY A 84 2.53 10.27 -11.27
CA GLY A 84 3.77 9.52 -11.35
C GLY A 84 3.77 8.28 -10.47
N TYR A 85 3.23 8.37 -9.26
CA TYR A 85 3.08 7.23 -8.34
C TYR A 85 2.16 6.15 -8.92
N VAL A 86 0.99 6.55 -9.44
CA VAL A 86 0.03 5.62 -10.05
C VAL A 86 0.64 4.94 -11.28
N ASN A 87 1.31 5.70 -12.15
CA ASN A 87 1.97 5.16 -13.33
C ASN A 87 3.12 4.21 -12.96
N LEU A 88 3.93 4.57 -11.98
CA LEU A 88 5.03 3.72 -11.51
C LEU A 88 4.51 2.40 -10.95
N ALA A 89 3.61 2.46 -9.99
CA ALA A 89 3.05 1.26 -9.35
C ALA A 89 2.34 0.34 -10.36
N SER A 90 1.64 0.92 -11.35
CA SER A 90 0.98 0.14 -12.41
C SER A 90 1.95 -0.47 -13.43
N SER A 91 3.21 -0.03 -13.43
CA SER A 91 4.26 -0.57 -14.30
C SER A 91 5.07 -1.69 -13.65
N ILE A 92 5.02 -1.80 -12.32
CA ILE A 92 5.70 -2.85 -11.57
C ILE A 92 4.95 -4.17 -11.77
N THR A 93 5.69 -5.22 -12.10
CA THR A 93 5.17 -6.58 -12.25
C THR A 93 5.80 -7.48 -11.20
N ILE A 94 4.98 -8.25 -10.50
CA ILE A 94 5.37 -9.21 -9.46
C ILE A 94 5.33 -10.62 -10.05
N GLY A 95 6.37 -11.39 -9.80
CA GLY A 95 6.50 -12.74 -10.36
C GLY A 95 6.65 -12.71 -11.89
N GLY A 96 6.44 -13.85 -12.51
CA GLY A 96 6.64 -14.05 -13.94
C GLY A 96 8.09 -14.36 -14.29
N THR A 97 8.30 -14.83 -15.51
CA THR A 97 9.63 -15.15 -16.06
C THR A 97 10.12 -14.00 -16.93
N ALA A 98 11.41 -13.68 -16.83
CA ALA A 98 12.05 -12.75 -17.76
C ALA A 98 11.91 -13.26 -19.20
N GLY A 99 11.29 -12.50 -20.08
CA GLY A 99 11.23 -12.79 -21.51
C GLY A 99 12.52 -12.40 -22.22
N GLU A 100 12.81 -13.03 -23.34
CA GLU A 100 14.03 -12.82 -24.16
C GLU A 100 14.24 -11.35 -24.59
N ASN A 101 13.19 -10.52 -24.58
CA ASN A 101 13.22 -9.10 -24.98
C ASN A 101 13.16 -8.13 -23.77
N GLY A 102 13.51 -8.59 -22.56
CA GLY A 102 13.50 -7.76 -21.34
C GLY A 102 12.11 -7.47 -20.76
N GLY A 103 11.04 -8.04 -21.30
CA GLY A 103 9.69 -8.02 -20.72
C GLY A 103 9.50 -9.16 -19.72
N THR A 104 8.51 -9.05 -18.83
CA THR A 104 8.10 -10.11 -17.92
C THR A 104 6.83 -10.76 -18.44
N THR A 105 6.83 -12.07 -18.64
CA THR A 105 5.67 -12.86 -19.06
C THR A 105 5.04 -13.55 -17.84
N GLY A 106 3.71 -13.54 -17.74
CA GLY A 106 2.97 -14.28 -16.69
C GLY A 106 2.94 -13.60 -15.32
N GLY A 107 3.52 -12.42 -15.16
CA GLY A 107 3.52 -11.72 -13.87
C GLY A 107 2.23 -10.96 -13.58
N THR A 108 2.02 -10.64 -12.30
CA THR A 108 0.88 -9.84 -11.82
C THR A 108 1.32 -8.41 -11.60
N ARG A 109 0.58 -7.42 -12.11
CA ARG A 109 0.87 -6.01 -11.83
C ARG A 109 0.65 -5.69 -10.36
N LEU A 110 1.53 -4.88 -9.78
CA LEU A 110 1.44 -4.46 -8.38
C LEU A 110 0.09 -3.77 -8.10
N ILE A 111 -0.26 -2.79 -8.92
CA ILE A 111 -1.54 -2.08 -8.86
C ILE A 111 -2.21 -2.12 -10.23
N MET A 112 -3.52 -2.30 -10.24
CA MET A 112 -4.35 -2.30 -11.44
C MET A 112 -5.46 -1.27 -11.31
N GLY A 113 -5.95 -0.78 -12.46
CA GLY A 113 -7.20 -0.04 -12.54
C GLY A 113 -8.42 -0.96 -12.31
N VAL A 114 -9.61 -0.38 -12.43
CA VAL A 114 -10.87 -1.08 -12.13
C VAL A 114 -11.48 -1.79 -13.35
N GLY A 115 -10.73 -1.93 -14.44
CA GLY A 115 -11.13 -2.72 -15.61
C GLY A 115 -11.79 -1.93 -16.74
N ASP A 116 -12.15 -0.66 -16.53
CA ASP A 116 -12.77 0.25 -17.51
C ASP A 116 -11.82 1.31 -18.07
N GLY A 117 -10.51 1.14 -17.86
CA GLY A 117 -9.50 2.12 -18.25
C GLY A 117 -9.29 3.25 -17.25
N THR A 118 -9.97 3.19 -16.09
CA THR A 118 -9.82 4.16 -15.00
C THR A 118 -9.08 3.56 -13.80
N PHE A 119 -8.52 4.42 -12.95
CA PHE A 119 -7.89 4.07 -11.69
C PHE A 119 -8.77 4.38 -10.48
N ARG A 120 -9.64 5.35 -10.59
CA ARG A 120 -10.47 5.94 -9.52
C ARG A 120 -9.63 6.48 -8.36
N PRO A 121 -8.73 7.43 -8.61
CA PRO A 121 -7.71 7.86 -7.66
C PRO A 121 -8.28 8.42 -6.35
N ASN A 122 -9.43 9.09 -6.40
CA ASN A 122 -10.07 9.72 -5.24
C ASN A 122 -11.07 8.81 -4.51
N GLN A 123 -11.31 7.60 -5.03
CA GLN A 123 -12.14 6.62 -4.33
C GLN A 123 -11.41 6.13 -3.08
N ALA A 124 -12.16 6.01 -1.96
CA ALA A 124 -11.61 5.39 -0.76
C ALA A 124 -11.17 3.95 -1.04
N ILE A 125 -9.98 3.58 -0.59
CA ILE A 125 -9.47 2.22 -0.76
C ILE A 125 -10.19 1.27 0.18
N THR A 126 -10.47 0.05 -0.30
CA THR A 126 -11.02 -1.01 0.54
C THR A 126 -9.92 -1.86 1.16
N TYR A 127 -10.25 -2.57 2.24
CA TYR A 127 -9.33 -3.50 2.91
C TYR A 127 -8.81 -4.58 1.95
N GLY A 128 -9.67 -5.18 1.14
CA GLY A 128 -9.28 -6.21 0.17
C GLY A 128 -8.33 -5.67 -0.90
N GLU A 129 -8.55 -4.44 -1.39
CA GLU A 129 -7.64 -3.79 -2.33
C GLU A 129 -6.27 -3.52 -1.69
N ALA A 130 -6.26 -2.95 -0.49
CA ALA A 130 -5.03 -2.61 0.24
C ALA A 130 -4.19 -3.85 0.55
N VAL A 131 -4.81 -4.89 1.12
CA VAL A 131 -4.14 -6.17 1.41
C VAL A 131 -3.59 -6.80 0.14
N THR A 132 -4.35 -6.81 -0.95
CA THR A 132 -3.87 -7.35 -2.23
C THR A 132 -2.61 -6.64 -2.72
N ILE A 133 -2.57 -5.31 -2.64
CA ILE A 133 -1.41 -4.52 -3.04
C ILE A 133 -0.19 -4.88 -2.18
N LEU A 134 -0.33 -4.94 -0.86
CA LEU A 134 0.79 -5.22 0.04
C LEU A 134 1.27 -6.68 -0.06
N MET A 135 0.36 -7.64 -0.27
CA MET A 135 0.77 -9.02 -0.57
C MET A 135 1.56 -9.12 -1.87
N ARG A 136 1.21 -8.30 -2.87
CA ARG A 136 2.02 -8.20 -4.09
C ARG A 136 3.37 -7.54 -3.85
N VAL A 137 3.48 -6.56 -2.96
CA VAL A 137 4.79 -6.03 -2.51
C VAL A 137 5.65 -7.14 -1.92
N LEU A 138 5.05 -8.05 -1.15
CA LEU A 138 5.72 -9.23 -0.59
C LEU A 138 6.02 -10.35 -1.62
N GLY A 139 5.68 -10.16 -2.89
CA GLY A 139 6.00 -11.10 -3.96
C GLY A 139 4.89 -12.09 -4.33
N TYR A 140 3.72 -12.04 -3.69
CA TYR A 140 2.60 -12.93 -4.01
C TYR A 140 1.84 -12.46 -5.25
N GLY A 141 1.95 -13.19 -6.35
CA GLY A 141 1.15 -12.97 -7.55
C GLY A 141 -0.20 -13.70 -7.51
N SER A 142 -1.01 -13.53 -8.57
CA SER A 142 -2.31 -14.20 -8.67
C SER A 142 -2.25 -15.73 -8.74
N ALA A 143 -1.10 -16.29 -9.14
CA ALA A 143 -0.88 -17.73 -9.17
C ALA A 143 -0.53 -18.32 -7.80
N ASP A 144 -0.19 -17.49 -6.82
CA ASP A 144 0.27 -17.90 -5.50
C ASP A 144 -0.84 -17.93 -4.46
N VAL A 145 -2.03 -17.47 -4.80
CA VAL A 145 -3.17 -17.37 -3.89
C VAL A 145 -4.36 -18.19 -4.39
N ALA A 146 -5.14 -18.72 -3.46
CA ALA A 146 -6.33 -19.47 -3.81
C ALA A 146 -7.40 -18.56 -4.44
N THR A 147 -8.20 -19.11 -5.35
CA THR A 147 -9.38 -18.42 -5.86
C THR A 147 -10.49 -18.47 -4.80
N GLY A 148 -11.19 -17.34 -4.61
CA GLY A 148 -12.31 -17.22 -3.70
C GLY A 148 -13.56 -16.69 -4.42
N SER A 149 -14.59 -16.34 -3.66
CA SER A 149 -15.81 -15.70 -4.18
C SER A 149 -15.53 -14.29 -4.69
N ASN A 150 -14.58 -13.60 -4.07
CA ASN A 150 -14.09 -12.31 -4.50
C ASN A 150 -12.64 -12.43 -4.95
N TRP A 151 -12.23 -11.56 -5.84
CA TRP A 151 -10.87 -11.57 -6.42
C TRP A 151 -9.73 -11.34 -5.40
N TYR A 152 -10.04 -10.75 -4.24
CA TYR A 152 -9.08 -10.47 -3.16
C TYR A 152 -9.05 -11.55 -2.06
N ASP A 153 -10.02 -12.49 -2.04
CA ASP A 153 -10.18 -13.44 -0.91
C ASP A 153 -8.92 -14.26 -0.64
N GLY A 154 -8.24 -14.73 -1.69
CA GLY A 154 -7.01 -15.47 -1.56
C GLY A 154 -5.87 -14.65 -0.96
N TYR A 155 -5.73 -13.41 -1.35
CA TYR A 155 -4.73 -12.49 -0.77
C TYR A 155 -5.03 -12.20 0.70
N VAL A 156 -6.30 -11.99 1.06
CA VAL A 156 -6.71 -11.76 2.45
C VAL A 156 -6.42 -12.98 3.32
N ALA A 157 -6.66 -14.19 2.82
CA ALA A 157 -6.37 -15.42 3.54
C ALA A 157 -4.86 -15.57 3.83
N VAL A 158 -4.00 -15.31 2.83
CA VAL A 158 -2.54 -15.36 3.02
C VAL A 158 -2.07 -14.25 3.95
N ALA A 159 -2.61 -13.03 3.85
CA ALA A 159 -2.26 -11.93 4.75
C ALA A 159 -2.58 -12.22 6.22
N GLN A 160 -3.68 -12.92 6.49
CA GLN A 160 -4.04 -13.37 7.84
C GLN A 160 -3.08 -14.43 8.39
N SER A 161 -2.58 -15.32 7.54
CA SER A 161 -1.65 -16.37 7.96
C SER A 161 -0.18 -15.91 8.03
N SER A 162 0.20 -14.85 7.32
CA SER A 162 1.57 -14.33 7.28
C SER A 162 1.86 -13.23 8.32
N GLY A 163 0.86 -12.76 9.06
CA GLY A 163 0.99 -11.67 10.02
C GLY A 163 0.77 -10.27 9.43
N LEU A 164 0.66 -10.11 8.10
CA LEU A 164 0.39 -8.80 7.48
C LEU A 164 -0.92 -8.17 7.99
N ALA A 165 -1.93 -8.99 8.27
CA ALA A 165 -3.24 -8.54 8.73
C ALA A 165 -3.38 -8.55 10.27
N ASP A 166 -2.32 -8.74 11.03
CA ASP A 166 -2.37 -8.79 12.50
C ASP A 166 -2.95 -7.49 13.07
N GLY A 167 -3.83 -7.65 14.06
CA GLY A 167 -4.55 -6.53 14.69
C GLY A 167 -5.73 -5.99 13.87
N LEU A 168 -6.01 -6.56 12.68
CA LEU A 168 -7.12 -6.15 11.81
C LEU A 168 -8.06 -7.31 11.51
N SER A 169 -9.37 -7.08 11.69
CA SER A 169 -10.42 -8.03 11.34
C SER A 169 -11.52 -7.30 10.58
N LEU A 170 -11.34 -7.16 9.28
CA LEU A 170 -12.21 -6.37 8.40
C LEU A 170 -12.72 -7.24 7.25
N GLY A 171 -13.96 -6.97 6.82
CA GLY A 171 -14.46 -7.50 5.55
C GLY A 171 -13.73 -6.87 4.38
N GLY A 172 -13.44 -7.63 3.32
CA GLY A 172 -12.66 -7.14 2.18
C GLY A 172 -13.24 -5.91 1.46
N ALA A 173 -14.56 -5.70 1.52
CA ALA A 173 -15.25 -4.54 0.96
C ALA A 173 -15.27 -3.32 1.91
N ALA A 174 -14.82 -3.46 3.17
CA ALA A 174 -14.79 -2.36 4.12
C ALA A 174 -13.80 -1.29 3.69
N THR A 175 -14.21 -0.02 3.79
CA THR A 175 -13.33 1.12 3.56
C THR A 175 -12.24 1.18 4.64
N LEU A 176 -11.01 1.37 4.24
CA LEU A 176 -9.87 1.44 5.15
C LEU A 176 -9.69 2.86 5.70
N THR A 177 -9.45 2.96 7.00
CA THR A 177 -9.04 4.23 7.63
C THR A 177 -7.52 4.41 7.55
N ARG A 178 -7.04 5.64 7.76
CA ARG A 178 -5.61 5.95 7.79
C ARG A 178 -4.87 5.20 8.91
N GLY A 179 -5.51 5.05 10.09
CA GLY A 179 -4.94 4.27 11.19
C GLY A 179 -4.80 2.80 10.85
N GLN A 180 -5.82 2.20 10.25
CA GLN A 180 -5.78 0.80 9.80
C GLN A 180 -4.75 0.59 8.69
N ALA A 181 -4.63 1.54 7.75
CA ALA A 181 -3.59 1.50 6.74
C ALA A 181 -2.19 1.58 7.37
N ALA A 182 -1.99 2.43 8.38
CA ALA A 182 -0.71 2.50 9.09
C ALA A 182 -0.34 1.16 9.73
N ILE A 183 -1.29 0.46 10.35
CA ILE A 183 -1.07 -0.89 10.90
C ILE A 183 -0.64 -1.86 9.80
N LEU A 184 -1.31 -1.88 8.64
CA LEU A 184 -0.92 -2.75 7.52
C LEU A 184 0.51 -2.47 7.02
N PHE A 185 0.86 -1.21 6.83
CA PHE A 185 2.22 -0.84 6.41
C PHE A 185 3.27 -1.13 7.49
N TYR A 186 2.93 -0.97 8.76
CA TYR A 186 3.80 -1.35 9.86
C TYR A 186 4.05 -2.86 9.87
N ASN A 187 2.98 -3.66 9.78
CA ASN A 187 3.09 -5.12 9.73
C ASN A 187 3.91 -5.58 8.51
N LEU A 188 3.77 -4.89 7.35
CA LEU A 188 4.55 -5.18 6.15
C LEU A 188 6.06 -5.23 6.44
N LEU A 189 6.57 -4.30 7.27
CA LEU A 189 8.01 -4.23 7.59
C LEU A 189 8.53 -5.45 8.35
N PHE A 190 7.63 -6.22 8.97
CA PHE A 190 7.96 -7.40 9.78
C PHE A 190 7.44 -8.70 9.18
N THR A 191 6.81 -8.63 8.01
CA THR A 191 6.30 -9.80 7.29
C THR A 191 7.35 -10.28 6.30
N GLU A 192 7.61 -11.58 6.29
CA GLU A 192 8.56 -12.20 5.36
C GLU A 192 8.01 -12.15 3.93
N PRO A 193 8.78 -11.64 2.95
CA PRO A 193 8.43 -11.74 1.55
C PRO A 193 8.37 -13.20 1.12
N LYS A 194 7.59 -13.49 0.10
CA LYS A 194 7.53 -14.80 -0.52
C LYS A 194 8.92 -15.27 -0.95
N ASP A 195 9.24 -16.53 -0.65
CA ASP A 195 10.52 -17.16 -0.97
C ASP A 195 11.76 -16.47 -0.34
N SER A 196 11.57 -15.80 0.80
CA SER A 196 12.63 -15.15 1.57
C SER A 196 12.54 -15.54 3.05
N ASP A 197 13.68 -15.68 3.70
CA ASP A 197 13.80 -15.91 5.15
C ASP A 197 14.10 -14.60 5.91
N GLN A 198 14.01 -13.44 5.25
CA GLN A 198 14.26 -12.12 5.82
C GLN A 198 13.00 -11.27 5.71
N VAL A 199 12.70 -10.47 6.74
CA VAL A 199 11.60 -9.49 6.72
C VAL A 199 11.81 -8.42 5.65
N TYR A 200 10.72 -7.75 5.25
CA TYR A 200 10.67 -6.74 4.19
C TYR A 200 11.57 -5.53 4.46
#